data_3326293bd6f5bc9af2397e2d170b0873
#
_entry.id   3326293bd6f5bc9af2397e2d170b0873
#
_cell.length_a   1.000
_cell.length_b   1.000
_cell.length_c   1.000
_cell.angle_alpha   90.00
_cell.angle_beta   90.00
_cell.angle_gamma   90.00
#
_symmetry.space_group_name_H-M   'P 1'
#
loop_
_entity.id
_entity.type
_entity.pdbx_description
1 polymer ?
#
loop_
_entity_poly.entity_id
_entity_poly.type
_entity_poly.pdbx_seq_one_letter_code
_entity_poly.pdbx_strand_id
1 'polypeptide(L)'
;SLAEEGDGRYMGFVDVRSFIRKGNSSLWGEARYKNGKKTGRRWNETSDYLLLYPYVMGDTVGGDLKSEQYYFSGGYAYRKGSYTIGAEGSYGADIEYRNADPRPKNLTGDLYFTIGMSWKTGNHYALGYSLHARKYKQTNDLQFYNELGVPNIYHFTGLGTDYYRFRGAKGKSFYKGRSFGGSVNLSPFDAG
;
A
#
# COMPACT_ATOMS: atom_id res chain seq x y z
N SER A 1 2.28 18.90 -9.31
CA SER A 1 1.84 18.05 -8.18
C SER A 1 0.35 18.26 -7.96
N LEU A 2 -0.35 17.19 -7.60
CA LEU A 2 -1.75 17.28 -7.20
C LEU A 2 -1.78 17.83 -5.77
N ALA A 3 -2.62 18.83 -5.50
CA ALA A 3 -2.78 19.42 -4.16
C ALA A 3 -3.19 18.36 -3.12
N GLU A 4 -3.89 17.32 -3.56
CA GLU A 4 -4.33 16.17 -2.78
C GLU A 4 -3.20 15.24 -2.33
N GLU A 5 -2.07 15.26 -3.03
CA GLU A 5 -0.88 14.49 -2.65
C GLU A 5 0.13 15.30 -1.84
N GLY A 6 0.01 16.65 -1.90
CA GLY A 6 0.85 17.61 -1.19
C GLY A 6 2.06 18.07 -1.98
N ASP A 7 2.87 18.94 -1.34
CA ASP A 7 3.98 19.65 -1.97
C ASP A 7 5.33 18.94 -1.78
N GLY A 8 5.43 18.04 -0.79
CA GLY A 8 6.68 17.36 -0.49
C GLY A 8 6.55 16.16 0.44
N ARG A 9 7.61 15.36 0.45
CA ARG A 9 7.72 14.18 1.31
C ARG A 9 9.15 14.04 1.83
N TYR A 10 9.28 14.00 3.15
CA TYR A 10 10.55 13.77 3.85
C TYR A 10 10.46 12.47 4.64
N MET A 11 11.32 11.50 4.32
CA MET A 11 11.27 10.17 4.91
C MET A 11 12.67 9.66 5.22
N GLY A 12 12.89 9.26 6.49
CA GLY A 12 13.98 8.37 6.86
C GLY A 12 13.54 6.92 6.76
N PHE A 13 14.44 6.00 6.47
CA PHE A 13 14.12 4.58 6.40
C PHE A 13 15.25 3.68 6.86
N VAL A 14 14.88 2.50 7.33
CA VAL A 14 15.76 1.36 7.58
C VAL A 14 15.21 0.19 6.75
N ASP A 15 16.11 -0.48 6.04
CA ASP A 15 15.78 -1.63 5.18
C ASP A 15 16.75 -2.77 5.52
N VAL A 16 16.23 -3.94 5.83
CA VAL A 16 17.01 -5.15 6.11
C VAL A 16 16.53 -6.24 5.17
N ARG A 17 17.47 -6.87 4.47
CA ARG A 17 17.21 -7.96 3.53
C ARG A 17 18.06 -9.16 3.86
N SER A 18 17.51 -10.34 3.71
CA SER A 18 18.22 -11.59 3.85
C SER A 18 17.94 -12.50 2.65
N PHE A 19 18.94 -13.25 2.27
CA PHE A 19 18.82 -14.29 1.27
C PHE A 19 19.71 -15.46 1.65
N ILE A 20 19.14 -16.66 1.67
CA ILE A 20 19.83 -17.90 1.98
C ILE A 20 19.54 -18.90 0.88
N ARG A 21 20.59 -19.52 0.34
CA ARG A 21 20.47 -20.63 -0.60
C ARG A 21 21.18 -21.84 -0.03
N LYS A 22 20.47 -22.97 0.10
CA LYS A 22 21.01 -24.23 0.55
C LYS A 22 20.54 -25.37 -0.36
N GLY A 23 21.46 -25.89 -1.16
CA GLY A 23 21.13 -26.92 -2.15
C GLY A 23 20.09 -26.38 -3.17
N ASN A 24 18.97 -27.04 -3.21
CA ASN A 24 17.85 -26.72 -4.10
C ASN A 24 16.85 -25.71 -3.52
N SER A 25 17.06 -25.29 -2.29
CA SER A 25 16.17 -24.36 -1.57
C SER A 25 16.72 -22.95 -1.55
N SER A 26 15.87 -21.98 -1.75
CA SER A 26 16.14 -20.55 -1.56
C SER A 26 15.11 -19.95 -0.62
N LEU A 27 15.57 -19.17 0.34
CA LEU A 27 14.77 -18.44 1.30
C LEU A 27 15.18 -16.97 1.25
N TRP A 28 14.23 -16.06 1.23
CA TRP A 28 14.50 -14.62 1.29
C TRP A 28 13.51 -13.92 2.20
N GLY A 29 13.91 -12.76 2.68
CA GLY A 29 13.08 -11.91 3.51
C GLY A 29 13.53 -10.46 3.46
N GLU A 30 12.59 -9.56 3.67
CA GLU A 30 12.80 -8.12 3.75
C GLU A 30 11.96 -7.56 4.90
N ALA A 31 12.56 -6.65 5.66
CA ALA A 31 11.86 -5.82 6.63
C ALA A 31 12.26 -4.36 6.40
N ARG A 32 11.27 -3.48 6.26
CA ARG A 32 11.49 -2.05 6.03
C ARG A 32 10.63 -1.23 6.97
N TYR A 33 11.26 -0.25 7.60
CA TYR A 33 10.59 0.79 8.35
C TYR A 33 10.88 2.14 7.72
N LYS A 34 9.83 2.96 7.56
CA LYS A 34 9.95 4.35 7.12
C LYS A 34 9.22 5.25 8.10
N ASN A 35 9.83 6.39 8.41
CA ASN A 35 9.22 7.41 9.24
C ASN A 35 9.48 8.79 8.63
N GLY A 36 8.47 9.65 8.66
CA GLY A 36 8.62 10.97 8.11
C GLY A 36 7.36 11.80 8.05
N LYS A 37 7.32 12.71 7.09
CA LYS A 37 6.29 13.72 6.95
C LYS A 37 5.93 13.94 5.48
N LYS A 38 4.63 14.04 5.21
CA LYS A 38 4.07 14.55 3.95
C LYS A 38 3.59 15.97 4.20
N THR A 39 3.97 16.93 3.35
CA THR A 39 3.70 18.35 3.56
C THR A 39 2.69 18.90 2.59
N GLY A 40 1.92 19.89 3.02
CA GLY A 40 1.06 20.71 2.16
C GLY A 40 -0.14 19.97 1.54
N ARG A 41 -0.64 18.89 2.14
CA ARG A 41 -1.83 18.19 1.62
C ARG A 41 -3.08 19.00 1.81
N ARG A 42 -3.93 19.05 0.79
CA ARG A 42 -5.21 19.73 0.78
C ARG A 42 -6.26 18.89 0.07
N TRP A 43 -7.52 18.99 0.47
CA TRP A 43 -8.67 18.32 -0.15
C TRP A 43 -8.62 16.79 -0.10
N ASN A 44 -7.65 16.23 0.60
CA ASN A 44 -7.53 14.79 0.81
C ASN A 44 -6.86 14.49 2.15
N GLU A 45 -7.56 13.76 2.98
CA GLU A 45 -7.07 13.28 4.27
C GLU A 45 -6.95 11.74 4.31
N THR A 46 -7.09 11.06 3.16
CA THR A 46 -6.86 9.60 3.02
C THR A 46 -5.41 9.31 2.65
N SER A 47 -4.87 8.16 3.05
CA SER A 47 -3.47 7.80 2.77
C SER A 47 -3.22 7.51 1.30
N ASP A 48 -4.02 6.63 0.69
CA ASP A 48 -3.80 6.12 -0.67
C ASP A 48 -4.77 6.78 -1.66
N TYR A 49 -4.58 8.08 -1.90
CA TYR A 49 -5.47 8.89 -2.74
C TYR A 49 -5.79 8.24 -4.09
N LEU A 50 -4.77 7.88 -4.85
CA LEU A 50 -4.97 7.32 -6.21
C LEU A 50 -5.68 5.97 -6.22
N LEU A 51 -5.53 5.18 -5.15
CA LEU A 51 -6.21 3.89 -5.02
C LEU A 51 -7.68 4.05 -4.65
N LEU A 52 -8.01 5.10 -3.86
CA LEU A 52 -9.34 5.29 -3.27
C LEU A 52 -10.20 6.29 -4.05
N TYR A 53 -9.56 7.14 -4.87
CA TYR A 53 -10.28 8.10 -5.71
C TYR A 53 -11.38 7.41 -6.53
N PRO A 54 -12.59 7.99 -6.63
CA PRO A 54 -12.97 9.35 -6.17
C PRO A 54 -13.51 9.42 -4.73
N TYR A 55 -13.65 8.30 -4.04
CA TYR A 55 -14.32 8.21 -2.74
C TYR A 55 -13.35 8.50 -1.58
N VAL A 56 -12.93 9.76 -1.45
CA VAL A 56 -11.99 10.18 -0.42
C VAL A 56 -12.62 11.19 0.53
N MET A 57 -12.08 11.27 1.75
CA MET A 57 -12.42 12.34 2.68
C MET A 57 -11.40 13.46 2.57
N GLY A 58 -11.87 14.70 2.69
CA GLY A 58 -11.03 15.88 2.70
C GLY A 58 -11.67 17.05 3.43
N ASP A 59 -10.89 18.10 3.61
CA ASP A 59 -11.30 19.37 4.20
C ASP A 59 -10.62 20.55 3.51
N THR A 60 -11.03 21.76 3.88
CA THR A 60 -10.50 23.01 3.29
C THR A 60 -9.21 23.51 3.95
N VAL A 61 -8.85 22.98 5.13
CA VAL A 61 -7.69 23.45 5.89
C VAL A 61 -6.42 22.74 5.42
N GLY A 62 -6.48 21.42 5.32
CA GLY A 62 -5.35 20.59 4.95
C GLY A 62 -4.20 20.62 5.96
N GLY A 63 -2.99 20.37 5.51
CA GLY A 63 -1.76 20.48 6.28
C GLY A 63 -0.83 19.29 6.13
N ASP A 64 0.10 19.18 7.07
CA ASP A 64 1.15 18.19 7.04
C ASP A 64 0.74 16.92 7.81
N LEU A 65 1.10 15.76 7.30
CA LEU A 65 0.86 14.46 7.93
C LEU A 65 2.18 13.83 8.36
N LYS A 66 2.24 13.32 9.59
CA LYS A 66 3.25 12.36 10.01
C LYS A 66 2.91 11.01 9.41
N SER A 67 3.92 10.27 8.95
CA SER A 67 3.76 8.98 8.28
C SER A 67 4.75 7.98 8.83
N GLU A 68 4.24 6.83 9.25
CA GLU A 68 5.01 5.66 9.66
C GLU A 68 4.58 4.47 8.82
N GLN A 69 5.55 3.81 8.19
CA GLN A 69 5.30 2.70 7.27
C GLN A 69 6.13 1.50 7.67
N TYR A 70 5.48 0.37 7.76
CA TYR A 70 6.08 -0.93 8.05
C TYR A 70 5.84 -1.85 6.87
N TYR A 71 6.88 -2.52 6.42
CA TYR A 71 6.77 -3.51 5.36
C TYR A 71 7.59 -4.74 5.71
N PHE A 72 6.98 -5.90 5.53
CA PHE A 72 7.61 -7.18 5.71
C PHE A 72 7.31 -8.05 4.51
N SER A 73 8.30 -8.77 4.01
CA SER A 73 8.08 -9.81 3.02
C SER A 73 8.97 -11.01 3.30
N GLY A 74 8.54 -12.16 2.81
CA GLY A 74 9.34 -13.36 2.87
C GLY A 74 8.82 -14.39 1.89
N GLY A 75 9.76 -15.20 1.37
CA GLY A 75 9.43 -16.21 0.40
C GLY A 75 10.40 -17.38 0.45
N TYR A 76 9.92 -18.47 -0.11
CA TYR A 76 10.65 -19.71 -0.24
C TYR A 76 10.48 -20.26 -1.65
N ALA A 77 11.55 -20.80 -2.23
CA ALA A 77 11.51 -21.50 -3.48
C ALA A 77 12.31 -22.80 -3.40
N TYR A 78 11.83 -23.84 -4.05
CA TYR A 78 12.46 -25.13 -4.16
C TYR A 78 12.58 -25.54 -5.63
N ARG A 79 13.81 -25.94 -6.03
CA ARG A 79 14.11 -26.41 -7.39
C ARG A 79 14.28 -27.93 -7.37
N LYS A 80 13.64 -28.62 -8.32
CA LYS A 80 13.82 -30.05 -8.56
C LYS A 80 13.94 -30.29 -10.07
N GLY A 81 15.16 -30.57 -10.51
CA GLY A 81 15.46 -30.71 -11.95
C GLY A 81 15.10 -29.43 -12.73
N SER A 82 14.22 -29.56 -13.71
CA SER A 82 13.74 -28.45 -14.54
C SER A 82 12.61 -27.62 -13.90
N TYR A 83 12.10 -28.01 -12.76
CA TYR A 83 10.99 -27.33 -12.10
C TYR A 83 11.47 -26.50 -10.91
N THR A 84 10.86 -25.34 -10.73
CA THR A 84 10.99 -24.54 -9.51
C THR A 84 9.58 -24.18 -9.04
N ILE A 85 9.29 -24.42 -7.78
CA ILE A 85 8.05 -23.98 -7.13
C ILE A 85 8.40 -23.03 -6.01
N GLY A 86 7.58 -22.00 -5.79
CA GLY A 86 7.82 -21.04 -4.74
C GLY A 86 6.54 -20.37 -4.25
N ALA A 87 6.67 -19.76 -3.08
CA ALA A 87 5.63 -18.92 -2.50
C ALA A 87 6.28 -17.71 -1.82
N GLU A 88 5.57 -16.58 -1.85
CA GLU A 88 5.98 -15.34 -1.23
C GLU A 88 4.76 -14.69 -0.58
N GLY A 89 4.97 -14.11 0.59
CA GLY A 89 3.98 -13.27 1.26
C GLY A 89 4.59 -11.92 1.62
N SER A 90 3.79 -10.86 1.55
CA SER A 90 4.18 -9.55 2.05
C SER A 90 3.03 -8.89 2.80
N TYR A 91 3.39 -8.05 3.77
CA TYR A 91 2.47 -7.25 4.55
C TYR A 91 3.01 -5.84 4.71
N GLY A 92 2.21 -4.86 4.30
CA GLY A 92 2.42 -3.44 4.53
C GLY A 92 1.43 -2.92 5.57
N ALA A 93 1.89 -2.07 6.47
CA ALA A 93 1.04 -1.33 7.41
C ALA A 93 1.50 0.13 7.44
N ASP A 94 0.58 1.07 7.23
CA ASP A 94 0.86 2.49 7.26
C ASP A 94 -0.02 3.18 8.30
N ILE A 95 0.59 4.10 9.05
CA ILE A 95 -0.07 4.98 10.00
C ILE A 95 0.23 6.40 9.56
N GLU A 96 -0.79 7.17 9.23
CA GLU A 96 -0.64 8.60 8.91
C GLU A 96 -1.57 9.42 9.80
N TYR A 97 -1.04 10.48 10.39
CA TYR A 97 -1.81 11.29 11.33
C TYR A 97 -1.29 12.72 11.42
N ARG A 98 -2.16 13.59 11.95
CA ARG A 98 -1.84 14.98 12.31
C ARG A 98 -2.41 15.28 13.69
N ASN A 99 -1.65 16.03 14.51
CA ASN A 99 -2.06 16.42 15.86
C ASN A 99 -2.77 17.78 15.92
N ALA A 100 -2.66 18.59 14.86
CA ALA A 100 -3.38 19.85 14.68
C ALA A 100 -4.68 19.63 13.92
N ASP A 101 -5.70 20.47 14.18
CA ASP A 101 -6.99 20.38 13.50
C ASP A 101 -6.86 20.75 12.01
N PRO A 102 -7.59 20.03 11.14
CA PRO A 102 -8.28 18.78 11.41
C PRO A 102 -7.30 17.64 11.75
N ARG A 103 -7.74 16.68 12.57
CA ARG A 103 -6.88 15.57 13.04
C ARG A 103 -7.21 14.27 12.31
N PRO A 104 -6.71 14.06 11.10
CA PRO A 104 -6.83 12.78 10.43
C PRO A 104 -6.00 11.71 11.12
N LYS A 105 -6.53 10.50 11.14
CA LYS A 105 -5.81 9.29 11.49
C LYS A 105 -6.15 8.20 10.50
N ASN A 106 -5.18 7.82 9.70
CA ASN A 106 -5.28 6.75 8.71
C ASN A 106 -4.53 5.52 9.21
N LEU A 107 -5.17 4.37 9.11
CA LEU A 107 -4.57 3.07 9.36
C LEU A 107 -4.78 2.23 8.11
N THR A 108 -3.69 1.83 7.47
CA THR A 108 -3.70 1.02 6.26
C THR A 108 -3.06 -0.34 6.53
N GLY A 109 -3.61 -1.37 5.95
CA GLY A 109 -3.02 -2.72 5.93
C GLY A 109 -3.18 -3.34 4.55
N ASP A 110 -2.09 -3.82 3.99
CA ASP A 110 -2.02 -4.43 2.67
C ASP A 110 -1.29 -5.77 2.74
N LEU A 111 -2.05 -6.85 2.60
CA LEU A 111 -1.54 -8.22 2.58
C LEU A 111 -1.53 -8.72 1.15
N TYR A 112 -0.38 -9.19 0.69
CA TYR A 112 -0.19 -9.80 -0.61
C TYR A 112 0.43 -11.20 -0.48
N PHE A 113 -0.07 -12.15 -1.25
CA PHE A 113 0.42 -13.51 -1.29
C PHE A 113 0.52 -13.99 -2.74
N THR A 114 1.62 -14.65 -3.06
CA THR A 114 1.87 -15.24 -4.39
C THR A 114 2.36 -16.66 -4.25
N ILE A 115 1.87 -17.55 -5.09
CA ILE A 115 2.45 -18.87 -5.35
C ILE A 115 2.82 -18.95 -6.83
N GLY A 116 3.92 -19.62 -7.13
CA GLY A 116 4.35 -19.73 -8.51
C GLY A 116 5.13 -21.01 -8.79
N MET A 117 5.16 -21.35 -10.06
CA MET A 117 5.94 -22.45 -10.59
C MET A 117 6.63 -22.01 -11.87
N SER A 118 7.86 -22.43 -12.09
CA SER A 118 8.52 -22.30 -13.38
C SER A 118 9.03 -23.65 -13.85
N TRP A 119 9.00 -23.84 -15.15
CA TRP A 119 9.48 -25.02 -15.81
C TRP A 119 10.44 -24.63 -16.94
N LYS A 120 11.66 -25.17 -16.92
CA LYS A 120 12.63 -25.03 -18.00
C LYS A 120 12.19 -25.92 -19.18
N THR A 121 11.88 -25.28 -20.29
CA THR A 121 11.42 -25.97 -21.50
C THR A 121 12.55 -25.89 -22.55
N GLY A 122 13.09 -27.04 -22.94
CA GLY A 122 14.27 -27.07 -23.83
C GLY A 122 15.51 -26.43 -23.21
N ASN A 123 16.41 -25.93 -24.06
CA ASN A 123 17.72 -25.40 -23.65
C ASN A 123 17.75 -23.88 -23.45
N HIS A 124 16.69 -23.15 -23.82
CA HIS A 124 16.75 -21.69 -23.91
C HIS A 124 15.61 -20.95 -23.23
N TYR A 125 14.51 -21.62 -22.86
CA TYR A 125 13.32 -20.96 -22.32
C TYR A 125 12.83 -21.58 -21.03
N ALA A 126 12.32 -20.72 -20.12
CA ALA A 126 11.57 -21.13 -18.96
C ALA A 126 10.16 -20.56 -19.03
N LEU A 127 9.17 -21.42 -18.83
CA LEU A 127 7.76 -21.05 -18.72
C LEU A 127 7.42 -20.93 -17.24
N GLY A 128 6.88 -19.77 -16.83
CA GLY A 128 6.47 -19.49 -15.46
C GLY A 128 4.98 -19.25 -15.36
N TYR A 129 4.39 -19.72 -14.26
CA TYR A 129 3.00 -19.46 -13.87
C TYR A 129 2.99 -18.91 -12.46
N SER A 130 2.15 -17.92 -12.20
CA SER A 130 1.91 -17.48 -10.82
C SER A 130 0.44 -17.14 -10.60
N LEU A 131 0.01 -17.34 -9.35
CA LEU A 131 -1.27 -16.91 -8.84
C LEU A 131 -1.01 -16.00 -7.65
N HIS A 132 -1.77 -14.91 -7.56
CA HIS A 132 -1.64 -13.97 -6.46
C HIS A 132 -2.99 -13.54 -5.89
N ALA A 133 -2.98 -13.23 -4.61
CA ALA A 133 -4.12 -12.71 -3.88
C ALA A 133 -3.69 -11.49 -3.07
N ARG A 134 -4.52 -10.45 -3.03
CA ARG A 134 -4.30 -9.24 -2.24
C ARG A 134 -5.52 -8.94 -1.38
N LYS A 135 -5.28 -8.47 -0.18
CA LYS A 135 -6.30 -7.96 0.73
C LYS A 135 -5.85 -6.61 1.28
N TYR A 136 -6.57 -5.57 0.88
CA TYR A 136 -6.34 -4.20 1.31
C TYR A 136 -7.40 -3.75 2.30
N LYS A 137 -7.00 -2.98 3.30
CA LYS A 137 -7.89 -2.28 4.22
C LYS A 137 -7.33 -0.91 4.56
N GLN A 138 -8.20 0.09 4.62
CA GLN A 138 -7.87 1.38 5.21
C GLN A 138 -9.04 1.84 6.09
N THR A 139 -8.70 2.39 7.25
CA THR A 139 -9.59 3.16 8.10
C THR A 139 -9.10 4.59 8.11
N ASN A 140 -9.98 5.52 7.80
CA ASN A 140 -9.73 6.94 7.92
C ASN A 140 -10.69 7.50 8.98
N ASP A 141 -10.14 8.19 9.97
CA ASP A 141 -10.87 8.90 11.02
C ASP A 141 -10.40 10.34 11.00
N LEU A 142 -11.32 11.28 10.78
CA LEU A 142 -11.04 12.70 10.65
C LEU A 142 -11.94 13.48 11.61
N GLN A 143 -11.36 14.31 12.46
CA GLN A 143 -12.08 15.05 13.48
C GLN A 143 -11.52 16.45 13.67
N PHE A 144 -12.43 17.44 13.72
CA PHE A 144 -12.17 18.77 14.26
C PHE A 144 -12.50 18.79 15.77
N TYR A 145 -11.58 19.30 16.56
CA TYR A 145 -11.75 19.46 18.02
C TYR A 145 -12.11 20.89 18.41
N ASN A 146 -11.72 21.88 17.60
CA ASN A 146 -12.12 23.26 17.79
C ASN A 146 -13.44 23.51 17.04
N GLU A 147 -14.52 23.75 17.76
CA GLU A 147 -15.87 23.93 17.22
C GLU A 147 -16.17 25.36 16.75
N LEU A 148 -15.29 26.32 16.99
CA LEU A 148 -15.47 27.71 16.57
C LEU A 148 -15.15 27.88 15.10
N GLY A 149 -16.18 28.08 14.28
CA GLY A 149 -16.03 28.31 12.83
C GLY A 149 -15.64 27.07 12.02
N VAL A 150 -16.19 25.92 12.36
CA VAL A 150 -15.80 24.62 11.85
C VAL A 150 -15.94 24.51 10.33
N PRO A 151 -14.86 24.33 9.59
CA PRO A 151 -14.91 23.90 8.21
C PRO A 151 -15.48 22.47 8.14
N ASN A 152 -16.26 22.20 7.11
CA ASN A 152 -16.87 20.90 6.92
C ASN A 152 -15.85 19.85 6.44
N ILE A 153 -16.03 18.63 6.90
CA ILE A 153 -15.44 17.46 6.28
C ILE A 153 -16.31 17.06 5.09
N TYR A 154 -15.65 16.84 3.94
CA TYR A 154 -16.30 16.45 2.70
C TYR A 154 -16.04 14.97 2.43
N HIS A 155 -17.08 14.27 2.00
CA HIS A 155 -17.01 12.89 1.51
C HIS A 155 -17.19 12.94 -0.01
N PHE A 156 -16.10 13.01 -0.75
CA PHE A 156 -16.11 13.15 -2.20
C PHE A 156 -16.64 11.90 -2.91
N THR A 157 -17.32 12.12 -4.02
CA THR A 157 -17.89 11.08 -4.88
C THR A 157 -17.44 11.17 -6.32
N GLY A 158 -16.53 12.10 -6.63
CA GLY A 158 -15.99 12.38 -7.95
C GLY A 158 -16.56 13.66 -8.57
N LEU A 159 -15.88 14.17 -9.59
CA LEU A 159 -16.27 15.37 -10.35
C LEU A 159 -16.55 16.62 -9.48
N GLY A 160 -15.84 16.75 -8.36
CA GLY A 160 -16.03 17.86 -7.43
C GLY A 160 -17.33 17.78 -6.60
N THR A 161 -18.05 16.67 -6.64
CA THR A 161 -19.27 16.47 -5.84
C THR A 161 -18.98 15.75 -4.54
N ASP A 162 -19.84 15.96 -3.53
CA ASP A 162 -19.74 15.30 -2.23
C ASP A 162 -21.13 14.94 -1.66
N TYR A 163 -21.15 14.05 -0.66
CA TYR A 163 -22.35 13.72 0.10
C TYR A 163 -22.58 14.75 1.20
N TYR A 164 -23.37 15.79 0.93
CA TYR A 164 -23.65 16.87 1.89
C TYR A 164 -24.24 16.39 3.24
N ARG A 165 -24.93 15.25 3.26
CA ARG A 165 -25.50 14.66 4.49
C ARG A 165 -24.46 14.19 5.49
N PHE A 166 -23.23 13.95 5.04
CA PHE A 166 -22.12 13.51 5.88
C PHE A 166 -21.13 14.64 6.21
N ARG A 167 -21.44 15.88 5.79
CA ARG A 167 -20.66 17.05 6.19
C ARG A 167 -20.79 17.27 7.70
N GLY A 168 -19.70 17.62 8.35
CA GLY A 168 -19.67 17.91 9.78
C GLY A 168 -18.25 17.99 10.34
N ALA A 169 -18.16 18.07 11.67
CA ALA A 169 -16.89 18.15 12.38
C ALA A 169 -16.18 16.78 12.55
N LYS A 170 -16.87 15.69 12.26
CA LYS A 170 -16.35 14.32 12.40
C LYS A 170 -16.73 13.50 11.16
N GLY A 171 -15.78 12.75 10.64
CA GLY A 171 -15.99 11.82 9.55
C GLY A 171 -15.18 10.55 9.73
N LYS A 172 -15.75 9.41 9.35
CA LYS A 172 -15.07 8.13 9.37
C LYS A 172 -15.37 7.34 8.12
N SER A 173 -14.34 6.80 7.49
CA SER A 173 -14.48 5.98 6.29
C SER A 173 -13.69 4.69 6.41
N PHE A 174 -14.23 3.64 5.81
CA PHE A 174 -13.65 2.31 5.77
C PHE A 174 -13.55 1.85 4.34
N TYR A 175 -12.35 1.47 3.94
CA TYR A 175 -12.09 0.94 2.60
C TYR A 175 -11.61 -0.50 2.72
N LYS A 176 -12.13 -1.37 1.87
CA LYS A 176 -11.75 -2.77 1.82
C LYS A 176 -11.66 -3.20 0.37
N GLY A 177 -10.54 -3.78 -0.02
CA GLY A 177 -10.31 -4.34 -1.33
C GLY A 177 -9.83 -5.77 -1.25
N ARG A 178 -10.21 -6.60 -2.24
CA ARG A 178 -9.66 -7.93 -2.47
C ARG A 178 -9.44 -8.07 -3.96
N SER A 179 -8.31 -8.64 -4.35
CA SER A 179 -8.05 -8.98 -5.74
C SER A 179 -7.38 -10.33 -5.83
N PHE A 180 -7.64 -11.00 -6.93
CA PHE A 180 -7.01 -12.24 -7.34
C PHE A 180 -6.54 -12.08 -8.78
N GLY A 181 -5.41 -12.67 -9.11
CA GLY A 181 -4.90 -12.63 -10.46
C GLY A 181 -3.93 -13.77 -10.72
N GLY A 182 -3.57 -13.91 -11.97
CA GLY A 182 -2.58 -14.88 -12.41
C GLY A 182 -1.73 -14.29 -13.53
N SER A 183 -0.51 -14.79 -13.67
CA SER A 183 0.37 -14.43 -14.77
C SER A 183 1.04 -15.65 -15.38
N VAL A 184 1.38 -15.53 -16.67
CA VAL A 184 2.17 -16.49 -17.42
C VAL A 184 3.36 -15.73 -18.00
N ASN A 185 4.56 -16.24 -17.79
CA ASN A 185 5.80 -15.63 -18.25
C ASN A 185 6.59 -16.64 -19.10
N LEU A 186 7.17 -16.16 -20.19
CA LEU A 186 8.17 -16.89 -20.94
C LEU A 186 9.46 -16.08 -20.88
N SER A 187 10.51 -16.64 -20.31
CA SER A 187 11.81 -15.97 -20.18
C SER A 187 12.92 -16.81 -20.82
N PRO A 188 13.83 -16.19 -21.56
CA PRO A 188 15.04 -16.88 -21.97
C PRO A 188 15.93 -17.16 -20.75
N PHE A 189 16.66 -18.26 -20.77
CA PHE A 189 17.75 -18.50 -19.83
C PHE A 189 18.93 -19.08 -20.58
N ASP A 190 20.12 -18.67 -20.21
CA ASP A 190 21.34 -19.29 -20.70
C ASP A 190 21.59 -20.58 -19.92
N ALA A 191 21.74 -21.68 -20.63
CA ALA A 191 22.28 -22.92 -20.08
C ALA A 191 23.81 -22.78 -20.00
N GLY A 192 24.29 -22.03 -18.97
CA GLY A 192 25.71 -21.98 -18.64
C GLY A 192 26.14 -23.23 -17.89
#